data_b9346ea61d6507939e585ef6aba8fb93
#
_entry.id   b9346ea61d6507939e585ef6aba8fb93
#
_cell.length_a   1.000
_cell.length_b   1.000
_cell.length_c   1.000
_cell.angle_alpha   90.00
_cell.angle_beta   90.00
_cell.angle_gamma   90.00
#
_symmetry.space_group_name_H-M   'P 1'
#
loop_
_entity.id
_entity.type
_entity.pdbx_description
1 polymer ?
#
loop_
_entity_poly.entity_id
_entity_poly.type
_entity_poly.pdbx_seq_one_letter_code
_entity_poly.pdbx_strand_id
1 'polypeptide(L)'
;MSICRGVAGNRRRNPAGIFIHNDAGSQNANEAFYRNWLQTHPLENGFAHYYVAQDGILQAEDDWNCAWHCGDTNGNLNYLGIETCQSMGDL
;
A
#
# COMPACT_ATOMS: atom_id res chain seq x y z
N MET A 1 -2.41 -14.16 6.86
CA MET A 1 -1.13 -13.73 6.25
C MET A 1 -1.40 -12.67 5.21
N SER A 2 -0.60 -11.61 5.19
CA SER A 2 -0.78 -10.53 4.23
C SER A 2 -0.36 -10.96 2.81
N ILE A 3 -0.84 -10.22 1.82
CA ILE A 3 -0.45 -10.46 0.43
C ILE A 3 1.05 -10.24 0.24
N CYS A 4 1.60 -9.21 0.90
CA CYS A 4 3.02 -8.85 0.76
C CYS A 4 3.94 -9.58 1.74
N ARG A 5 3.39 -10.37 2.62
CA ARG A 5 4.09 -11.39 3.42
C ARG A 5 5.27 -10.86 4.23
N GLY A 6 5.22 -9.60 4.66
CA GLY A 6 6.28 -9.03 5.47
C GLY A 6 7.60 -8.86 4.73
N VAL A 7 7.58 -8.75 3.41
CA VAL A 7 8.80 -8.71 2.58
C VAL A 7 9.71 -7.54 2.94
N ALA A 8 9.14 -6.41 3.39
CA ALA A 8 9.90 -5.22 3.75
C ALA A 8 10.37 -5.22 5.22
N GLY A 9 10.05 -6.27 5.97
CA GLY A 9 10.47 -6.41 7.35
C GLY A 9 9.44 -5.97 8.36
N ASN A 10 9.71 -6.24 9.62
CA ASN A 10 8.83 -5.90 10.74
C ASN A 10 9.24 -4.54 11.32
N ARG A 11 8.24 -3.69 11.62
CA ARG A 11 8.50 -2.35 12.15
C ARG A 11 9.03 -2.37 13.59
N ARG A 12 8.59 -3.34 14.38
CA ARG A 12 8.95 -3.52 15.79
C ARG A 12 8.52 -2.37 16.69
N ARG A 13 7.53 -1.60 16.27
CA ARG A 13 6.94 -0.49 17.01
C ARG A 13 5.60 -0.13 16.39
N ASN A 14 4.81 0.66 17.09
CA ASN A 14 3.58 1.18 16.52
C ASN A 14 3.89 2.19 15.41
N PRO A 15 3.04 2.27 14.37
CA PRO A 15 3.21 3.32 13.37
C PRO A 15 3.13 4.69 14.01
N ALA A 16 3.96 5.61 13.56
CA ALA A 16 3.96 6.99 14.04
C ALA A 16 2.88 7.83 13.37
N GLY A 17 2.36 7.38 12.23
CA GLY A 17 1.35 8.11 11.49
C GLY A 17 1.04 7.44 10.18
N ILE A 18 0.43 8.20 9.28
CA ILE A 18 -0.07 7.71 7.99
C ILE A 18 0.42 8.64 6.90
N PHE A 19 0.95 8.05 5.80
CA PHE A 19 1.17 8.76 4.55
C PHE A 19 0.07 8.40 3.57
N ILE A 20 -0.57 9.40 2.97
CA ILE A 20 -1.59 9.19 1.96
C ILE A 20 -1.01 9.52 0.60
N HIS A 21 -1.06 8.54 -0.30
CA HIS A 21 -0.60 8.69 -1.69
C HIS A 21 -1.80 8.55 -2.61
N ASN A 22 -1.69 9.05 -3.84
CA ASN A 22 -2.67 8.70 -4.85
C ASN A 22 -1.97 7.94 -5.99
N ASP A 23 -2.74 7.17 -6.74
CA ASP A 23 -2.20 6.27 -7.75
C ASP A 23 -1.99 6.93 -9.11
N ALA A 24 -2.04 8.25 -9.14
CA ALA A 24 -1.86 9.04 -10.37
C ALA A 24 -2.89 8.72 -11.46
N GLY A 25 -4.06 8.19 -11.07
CA GLY A 25 -5.14 7.97 -12.02
C GLY A 25 -5.01 6.75 -12.91
N SER A 26 -4.39 5.69 -12.41
CA SER A 26 -4.34 4.42 -13.15
C SER A 26 -5.74 3.98 -13.54
N GLN A 27 -5.96 3.70 -14.82
CA GLN A 27 -7.28 3.39 -15.35
C GLN A 27 -7.85 2.11 -14.73
N ASN A 28 -9.08 2.20 -14.23
CA ASN A 28 -9.82 1.07 -13.68
C ASN A 28 -9.10 0.34 -12.53
N ALA A 29 -8.28 1.07 -11.78
CA ALA A 29 -7.54 0.51 -10.66
C ALA A 29 -8.46 0.36 -9.45
N ASN A 30 -9.17 -0.76 -9.39
CA ASN A 30 -10.06 -1.12 -8.29
C ASN A 30 -9.37 -2.10 -7.33
N GLU A 31 -10.11 -2.62 -6.36
CA GLU A 31 -9.56 -3.56 -5.39
C GLU A 31 -9.00 -4.81 -6.07
N ALA A 32 -9.74 -5.36 -7.02
CA ALA A 32 -9.30 -6.56 -7.73
C ALA A 32 -8.05 -6.30 -8.57
N PHE A 33 -7.94 -5.12 -9.17
CA PHE A 33 -6.75 -4.73 -9.91
C PHE A 33 -5.51 -4.75 -9.01
N TYR A 34 -5.59 -4.13 -7.83
CA TYR A 34 -4.45 -4.07 -6.94
C TYR A 34 -4.14 -5.41 -6.30
N ARG A 35 -5.15 -6.22 -6.02
CA ARG A 35 -4.92 -7.57 -5.51
C ARG A 35 -4.09 -8.40 -6.48
N ASN A 36 -4.39 -8.31 -7.78
CA ASN A 36 -3.63 -8.98 -8.83
C ASN A 36 -2.25 -8.36 -9.02
N TRP A 37 -2.20 -7.04 -9.07
CA TRP A 37 -0.96 -6.28 -9.28
C TRP A 37 0.08 -6.58 -8.20
N LEU A 38 -0.35 -6.66 -6.94
CA LEU A 38 0.56 -6.96 -5.83
C LEU A 38 1.18 -8.35 -5.92
N GLN A 39 0.54 -9.25 -6.64
CA GLN A 39 1.03 -10.61 -6.79
C GLN A 39 1.89 -10.80 -8.05
N THR A 40 1.90 -9.83 -8.94
CA THR A 40 2.54 -9.98 -10.25
C THR A 40 3.66 -8.98 -10.52
N HIS A 41 3.75 -7.88 -9.78
CA HIS A 41 4.85 -6.94 -9.97
C HIS A 41 5.93 -7.16 -8.89
N PRO A 42 7.19 -6.76 -9.16
CA PRO A 42 8.24 -6.84 -8.15
C PRO A 42 7.92 -5.90 -6.98
N LEU A 43 7.75 -6.44 -5.78
CA LEU A 43 7.37 -5.63 -4.62
C LEU A 43 8.46 -4.63 -4.23
N GLU A 44 9.72 -4.90 -4.57
CA GLU A 44 10.82 -3.96 -4.32
C GLU A 44 10.67 -2.65 -5.10
N ASN A 45 9.80 -2.62 -6.10
CA ASN A 45 9.49 -1.38 -6.83
C ASN A 45 8.47 -0.51 -6.08
N GLY A 46 7.94 -1.01 -4.98
CA GLY A 46 7.07 -0.24 -4.11
C GLY A 46 5.71 -0.89 -3.89
N PHE A 47 5.18 -0.73 -2.69
CA PHE A 47 3.81 -1.12 -2.35
C PHE A 47 3.40 -0.39 -1.08
N ALA A 48 2.10 -0.23 -0.87
CA ALA A 48 1.53 0.40 0.31
C ALA A 48 0.85 -0.64 1.19
N HIS A 49 0.51 -0.27 2.43
CA HIS A 49 -0.22 -1.15 3.34
C HIS A 49 -1.67 -1.32 2.90
N TYR A 50 -2.29 -0.24 2.43
CA TYR A 50 -3.71 -0.22 2.07
C TYR A 50 -3.93 0.43 0.72
N TYR A 51 -4.92 -0.08 0.01
CA TYR A 51 -5.36 0.49 -1.27
C TYR A 51 -6.85 0.78 -1.13
N VAL A 52 -7.22 2.06 -1.16
CA VAL A 52 -8.60 2.51 -0.99
C VAL A 52 -9.16 2.82 -2.35
N ALA A 53 -10.08 2.00 -2.82
CA ALA A 53 -10.74 2.17 -4.10
C ALA A 53 -12.22 2.47 -3.88
N GLN A 54 -12.91 2.86 -4.94
CA GLN A 54 -14.34 3.15 -4.85
C GLN A 54 -15.16 1.93 -4.45
N ASP A 55 -14.72 0.75 -4.83
CA ASP A 55 -15.42 -0.51 -4.57
C ASP A 55 -14.96 -1.24 -3.31
N GLY A 56 -13.99 -0.71 -2.58
CA GLY A 56 -13.55 -1.35 -1.35
C GLY A 56 -12.15 -0.95 -0.91
N ILE A 57 -11.73 -1.53 0.20
CA ILE A 57 -10.41 -1.32 0.77
C ILE A 57 -9.67 -2.65 0.78
N LEU A 58 -8.48 -2.67 0.22
CA LEU A 58 -7.60 -3.83 0.23
C LEU A 58 -6.46 -3.60 1.20
N GLN A 59 -6.31 -4.48 2.19
CA GLN A 59 -5.13 -4.47 3.06
C GLN A 59 -4.08 -5.39 2.46
N ALA A 60 -2.98 -4.81 1.99
CA ALA A 60 -1.92 -5.56 1.32
C ALA A 60 -0.85 -6.05 2.28
N GLU A 61 -0.65 -5.35 3.40
CA GLU A 61 0.34 -5.73 4.40
C GLU A 61 -0.18 -5.43 5.79
N ASP A 62 0.29 -6.20 6.77
CA ASP A 62 -0.07 -5.99 8.17
C ASP A 62 0.49 -4.66 8.67
N ASP A 63 -0.26 -4.00 9.56
CA ASP A 63 0.16 -2.72 10.13
C ASP A 63 1.51 -2.80 10.84
N TRP A 64 1.84 -3.96 11.38
CA TRP A 64 3.06 -4.18 12.13
C TRP A 64 4.29 -4.34 11.23
N ASN A 65 4.09 -4.54 9.95
CA ASN A 65 5.17 -4.69 8.99
C ASN A 65 5.43 -3.38 8.25
N CYS A 66 6.65 -3.24 7.73
CA CYS A 66 7.00 -2.10 6.89
C CYS A 66 6.44 -2.29 5.48
N ALA A 67 6.37 -1.21 4.74
CA ALA A 67 6.06 -1.23 3.31
C ALA A 67 6.99 -0.24 2.60
N TRP A 68 7.29 -0.51 1.34
CA TRP A 68 8.11 0.39 0.53
C TRP A 68 7.17 1.33 -0.23
N HIS A 69 6.74 2.42 0.42
CA HIS A 69 5.66 3.24 -0.12
C HIS A 69 6.03 4.69 -0.42
N CYS A 70 7.17 5.18 0.06
CA CYS A 70 7.47 6.62 -0.10
C CYS A 70 8.91 6.94 -0.48
N GLY A 71 9.75 5.92 -0.72
CA GLY A 71 11.13 6.16 -1.14
C GLY A 71 12.04 6.72 -0.06
N ASP A 72 11.56 6.82 1.18
CA ASP A 72 12.30 7.33 2.32
C ASP A 72 12.30 6.28 3.41
N THR A 73 13.48 5.97 3.96
CA THR A 73 13.62 4.92 4.95
C THR A 73 12.78 5.19 6.21
N ASN A 74 12.79 6.44 6.68
CA ASN A 74 12.01 6.79 7.87
C ASN A 74 10.50 6.63 7.62
N GLY A 75 10.02 7.10 6.47
CA GLY A 75 8.61 6.96 6.12
C GLY A 75 8.20 5.51 5.93
N ASN A 76 9.04 4.72 5.25
CA ASN A 76 8.75 3.30 5.04
C ASN A 76 8.73 2.52 6.35
N LEU A 77 9.63 2.88 7.28
CA LEU A 77 9.75 2.17 8.56
C LEU A 77 8.66 2.57 9.54
N ASN A 78 8.34 3.85 9.64
CA ASN A 78 7.55 4.37 10.76
C ASN A 78 6.10 4.71 10.43
N TYR A 79 5.70 4.74 9.16
CA TYR A 79 4.37 5.20 8.76
C TYR A 79 3.63 4.13 7.98
N LEU A 80 2.32 4.10 8.15
CA LEU A 80 1.45 3.33 7.25
C LEU A 80 1.31 4.08 5.94
N GLY A 81 1.41 3.36 4.83
CA GLY A 81 1.16 3.90 3.51
C GLY A 81 -0.24 3.54 3.05
N ILE A 82 -1.02 4.53 2.64
CA ILE A 82 -2.36 4.33 2.10
C ILE A 82 -2.41 4.94 0.71
N GLU A 83 -2.74 4.11 -0.28
CA GLU A 83 -2.88 4.52 -1.66
C GLU A 83 -4.35 4.77 -1.96
N THR A 84 -4.69 5.97 -2.45
CA THR A 84 -6.05 6.27 -2.88
C THR A 84 -6.14 6.11 -4.38
N CYS A 85 -7.11 5.32 -4.84
CA CYS A 85 -7.24 4.93 -6.24
C CYS A 85 -8.17 5.89 -6.97
N GLN A 86 -7.60 6.94 -7.55
CA GLN A 86 -8.36 8.05 -8.12
C GLN A 86 -9.08 7.72 -9.42
N SER A 87 -8.60 6.72 -10.14
CA SER A 87 -9.22 6.38 -11.44
C SER A 87 -10.64 5.83 -11.30
N MET A 88 -11.05 5.51 -10.07
CA MET A 88 -12.39 5.00 -9.81
C MET A 88 -13.39 6.11 -9.46
N GLY A 89 -13.02 7.36 -9.61
CA GLY A 89 -13.84 8.50 -9.29
C GLY A 89 -13.21 9.39 -8.23
N ASP A 90 -13.97 10.38 -7.79
CA ASP A 90 -13.48 11.29 -6.76
C ASP A 90 -13.43 10.59 -5.41
N LEU A 91 -12.32 10.72 -4.76
CA LEU A 91 -12.10 10.18 -3.41
C LEU A 91 -11.89 11.31 -2.41
#